data_15767b2f360ce03a09c0f9acd203f13f
#
_entry.id   15767b2f360ce03a09c0f9acd203f13f
#
_cell.length_a   1.000
_cell.length_b   1.000
_cell.length_c   1.000
_cell.angle_alpha   90.00
_cell.angle_beta   90.00
_cell.angle_gamma   90.00
#
_symmetry.space_group_name_H-M   'P 1'
#
loop_
_entity.id
_entity.type
_entity.pdbx_description
1 polymer ?
#
loop_
_entity_poly.entity_id
_entity_poly.type
_entity_poly.pdbx_seq_one_letter_code
_entity_poly.pdbx_strand_id
1 'polypeptide(L)'
;MLNNITKNDLFYNYYSQWIAVYKEGAIRKVTMDKYLLTQMWVKRLAPELRICDLSRITYQNLLNDYAKLHERQTTMDFHHQLKGAILDAVDEGLIERDPTRKAIVKGKEPREKKTKYLNQFELHKLLSNLDLGQEINWD
;
A
#
# COMPACT_ATOMS: atom_id res chain seq x y z
N MET A 1 9.98 14.59 -17.42
CA MET A 1 9.55 13.47 -18.23
C MET A 1 10.58 12.36 -18.26
N LEU A 2 10.14 11.13 -18.20
CA LEU A 2 11.04 10.00 -18.18
C LEU A 2 11.43 9.59 -19.58
N ASN A 3 12.74 9.37 -19.80
CA ASN A 3 13.24 9.05 -21.11
C ASN A 3 12.91 7.61 -21.49
N ASN A 4 12.53 7.44 -22.76
CA ASN A 4 12.34 6.12 -23.36
C ASN A 4 11.27 5.24 -22.70
N ILE A 5 10.40 5.83 -21.89
CA ILE A 5 9.31 5.07 -21.29
C ILE A 5 8.11 5.09 -22.23
N THR A 6 7.58 3.92 -22.53
CA THR A 6 6.37 3.80 -23.32
C THR A 6 5.33 3.01 -22.56
N LYS A 7 4.09 3.01 -23.05
CA LYS A 7 3.01 2.28 -22.39
C LYS A 7 3.24 0.77 -22.39
N ASN A 8 4.16 0.28 -23.22
CA ASN A 8 4.47 -1.15 -23.26
C ASN A 8 5.52 -1.57 -22.26
N ASP A 9 6.13 -0.62 -21.55
CA ASP A 9 7.14 -0.94 -20.55
C ASP A 9 6.49 -1.49 -19.30
N LEU A 10 7.26 -2.25 -18.53
CA LEU A 10 6.78 -2.83 -17.29
C LEU A 10 6.54 -1.73 -16.25
N PHE A 11 5.46 -1.87 -15.53
CA PHE A 11 5.08 -0.85 -14.56
C PHE A 11 6.15 -0.68 -13.48
N TYR A 12 6.75 -1.76 -12.99
CA TYR A 12 7.75 -1.62 -11.93
C TYR A 12 8.99 -0.88 -12.43
N ASN A 13 9.34 -1.01 -13.71
CA ASN A 13 10.45 -0.25 -14.28
C ASN A 13 10.11 1.24 -14.33
N TYR A 14 8.91 1.56 -14.75
CA TYR A 14 8.44 2.94 -14.76
C TYR A 14 8.49 3.51 -13.35
N TYR A 15 7.97 2.77 -12.37
CA TYR A 15 7.93 3.23 -10.99
C TYR A 15 9.34 3.47 -10.44
N SER A 16 10.26 2.56 -10.75
CA SER A 16 11.65 2.70 -10.33
C SER A 16 12.27 3.98 -10.88
N GLN A 17 12.05 4.26 -12.17
CA GLN A 17 12.58 5.48 -12.77
C GLN A 17 11.88 6.72 -12.22
N TRP A 18 10.59 6.63 -11.97
CA TRP A 18 9.84 7.74 -11.40
C TRP A 18 10.38 8.13 -10.03
N ILE A 19 10.68 7.15 -9.19
CA ILE A 19 11.28 7.40 -7.88
C ILE A 19 12.63 8.09 -8.06
N ALA A 20 13.46 7.56 -8.93
CA ALA A 20 14.81 8.09 -9.13
C ALA A 20 14.79 9.53 -9.63
N VAL A 21 13.86 9.85 -10.51
CA VAL A 21 13.80 11.19 -11.10
C VAL A 21 13.15 12.20 -10.16
N TYR A 22 12.03 11.83 -9.55
CA TYR A 22 11.23 12.80 -8.81
C TYR A 22 11.40 12.77 -7.29
N LYS A 23 11.85 11.68 -6.73
CA LYS A 23 11.92 11.55 -5.27
C LYS A 23 13.33 11.55 -4.73
N GLU A 24 14.24 10.94 -5.43
CA GLU A 24 15.62 10.86 -4.95
C GLU A 24 16.20 12.26 -4.81
N GLY A 25 16.70 12.57 -3.60
CA GLY A 25 17.25 13.89 -3.33
C GLY A 25 16.21 14.92 -2.91
N ALA A 26 14.93 14.62 -3.08
CA ALA A 26 13.86 15.56 -2.75
C ALA A 26 13.15 15.22 -1.44
N ILE A 27 13.37 14.03 -0.91
CA ILE A 27 12.70 13.57 0.29
C ILE A 27 13.72 12.97 1.25
N ARG A 28 13.28 12.77 2.50
CA ARG A 28 14.17 12.22 3.51
C ARG A 28 14.43 10.75 3.24
N LYS A 29 15.57 10.27 3.75
CA LYS A 29 15.97 8.89 3.53
C LYS A 29 14.92 7.89 4.00
N VAL A 30 14.29 8.13 5.16
CA VAL A 30 13.30 7.20 5.68
C VAL A 30 12.11 7.09 4.74
N THR A 31 11.72 8.20 4.11
CA THR A 31 10.62 8.20 3.15
C THR A 31 11.05 7.53 1.84
N MET A 32 12.29 7.80 1.42
CA MET A 32 12.83 7.17 0.22
C MET A 32 12.85 5.65 0.37
N ASP A 33 13.24 5.16 1.54
CA ASP A 33 13.27 3.73 1.81
C ASP A 33 11.88 3.11 1.65
N LYS A 34 10.83 3.84 2.03
CA LYS A 34 9.46 3.36 1.86
C LYS A 34 9.09 3.23 0.38
N TYR A 35 9.50 4.19 -0.43
CA TYR A 35 9.26 4.12 -1.88
C TYR A 35 10.00 2.95 -2.50
N LEU A 36 11.24 2.72 -2.07
CA LEU A 36 12.02 1.61 -2.58
C LEU A 36 11.40 0.26 -2.19
N LEU A 37 10.87 0.19 -0.98
CA LEU A 37 10.19 -1.01 -0.53
C LEU A 37 8.91 -1.25 -1.36
N THR A 38 8.17 -0.18 -1.63
CA THR A 38 6.98 -0.27 -2.48
C THR A 38 7.35 -0.77 -3.88
N GLN A 39 8.43 -0.26 -4.44
CA GLN A 39 8.90 -0.68 -5.75
C GLN A 39 9.24 -2.18 -5.75
N MET A 40 9.89 -2.64 -4.70
CA MET A 40 10.22 -4.05 -4.56
C MET A 40 8.95 -4.91 -4.56
N TRP A 41 7.91 -4.46 -3.82
CA TRP A 41 6.66 -5.20 -3.74
C TRP A 41 5.91 -5.22 -5.07
N VAL A 42 5.94 -4.11 -5.81
CA VAL A 42 5.33 -4.08 -7.14
C VAL A 42 6.01 -5.09 -8.05
N LYS A 43 7.34 -5.11 -8.04
CA LYS A 43 8.09 -6.06 -8.86
C LYS A 43 7.77 -7.49 -8.46
N ARG A 44 7.61 -7.74 -7.17
CA ARG A 44 7.35 -9.09 -6.66
C ARG A 44 5.94 -9.56 -6.99
N LEU A 45 4.95 -8.68 -6.84
CA LEU A 45 3.55 -9.04 -7.03
C LEU A 45 3.10 -8.98 -8.48
N ALA A 46 3.68 -8.08 -9.25
CA ALA A 46 3.25 -7.85 -10.63
C ALA A 46 4.45 -7.64 -11.56
N PRO A 47 5.33 -8.66 -11.68
CA PRO A 47 6.56 -8.48 -12.46
C PRO A 47 6.33 -8.31 -13.94
N GLU A 48 5.19 -8.75 -14.45
CA GLU A 48 4.91 -8.67 -15.89
C GLU A 48 3.84 -7.66 -16.25
N LEU A 49 3.38 -6.88 -15.26
CA LEU A 49 2.35 -5.88 -15.51
C LEU A 49 2.95 -4.72 -16.30
N ARG A 50 2.37 -4.44 -17.45
CA ARG A 50 2.81 -3.31 -18.27
C ARG A 50 1.96 -2.09 -17.95
N ILE A 51 2.48 -0.91 -18.26
CA ILE A 51 1.75 0.32 -18.00
C ILE A 51 0.39 0.30 -18.71
N CYS A 52 0.36 -0.18 -19.95
CA CYS A 52 -0.88 -0.23 -20.72
C CYS A 52 -1.89 -1.24 -20.17
N ASP A 53 -1.44 -2.16 -19.31
CA ASP A 53 -2.32 -3.15 -18.71
C ASP A 53 -2.98 -2.66 -17.43
N LEU A 54 -2.60 -1.47 -16.95
CA LEU A 54 -3.20 -0.93 -15.74
C LEU A 54 -4.63 -0.49 -16.02
N SER A 55 -5.56 -1.17 -15.37
CA SER A 55 -6.97 -0.81 -15.41
C SER A 55 -7.45 -0.80 -13.97
N ARG A 56 -8.71 -0.40 -13.76
CA ARG A 56 -9.25 -0.39 -12.41
C ARG A 56 -9.21 -1.78 -11.79
N ILE A 57 -9.47 -2.81 -12.60
CA ILE A 57 -9.46 -4.19 -12.09
C ILE A 57 -8.06 -4.68 -11.81
N THR A 58 -7.11 -4.44 -12.74
CA THR A 58 -5.75 -4.92 -12.51
C THR A 58 -5.10 -4.20 -11.35
N TYR A 59 -5.37 -2.89 -11.20
CA TYR A 59 -4.85 -2.15 -10.06
C TYR A 59 -5.46 -2.65 -8.76
N GLN A 60 -6.78 -2.90 -8.76
CA GLN A 60 -7.45 -3.42 -7.56
C GLN A 60 -6.89 -4.79 -7.18
N ASN A 61 -6.60 -5.63 -8.18
CA ASN A 61 -6.01 -6.94 -7.92
C ASN A 61 -4.64 -6.80 -7.27
N LEU A 62 -3.83 -5.83 -7.73
CA LEU A 62 -2.53 -5.58 -7.13
C LEU A 62 -2.68 -5.16 -5.68
N LEU A 63 -3.61 -4.25 -5.38
CA LEU A 63 -3.87 -3.84 -4.00
C LEU A 63 -4.34 -5.02 -3.15
N ASN A 64 -5.21 -5.85 -3.71
CA ASN A 64 -5.73 -7.00 -2.97
C ASN A 64 -4.62 -8.01 -2.65
N ASP A 65 -3.71 -8.24 -3.59
CA ASP A 65 -2.59 -9.14 -3.38
C ASP A 65 -1.67 -8.63 -2.27
N TYR A 66 -1.41 -7.33 -2.27
CA TYR A 66 -0.62 -6.72 -1.22
C TYR A 66 -1.34 -6.82 0.12
N ALA A 67 -2.65 -6.59 0.11
CA ALA A 67 -3.46 -6.58 1.32
C ALA A 67 -3.51 -7.93 2.02
N LYS A 68 -3.31 -9.02 1.28
CA LYS A 68 -3.31 -10.35 1.88
C LYS A 68 -2.18 -10.52 2.87
N LEU A 69 -1.11 -9.76 2.69
CA LEU A 69 0.10 -9.90 3.51
C LEU A 69 0.32 -8.72 4.47
N HIS A 70 -0.51 -7.70 4.41
CA HIS A 70 -0.28 -6.46 5.15
C HIS A 70 -1.55 -5.94 5.79
N GLU A 71 -1.39 -5.11 6.82
CA GLU A 71 -2.53 -4.46 7.46
C GLU A 71 -3.10 -3.37 6.56
N ARG A 72 -4.34 -2.99 6.85
CA ARG A 72 -5.03 -2.01 6.03
C ARG A 72 -4.30 -0.68 5.94
N GLN A 73 -3.75 -0.19 7.06
CA GLN A 73 -3.02 1.07 7.04
C GLN A 73 -1.77 0.99 6.15
N THR A 74 -1.07 -0.13 6.20
CA THR A 74 0.11 -0.33 5.36
C THR A 74 -0.29 -0.39 3.88
N THR A 75 -1.43 -1.02 3.60
CA THR A 75 -1.95 -1.08 2.23
C THR A 75 -2.38 0.30 1.75
N MET A 76 -2.93 1.13 2.63
CA MET A 76 -3.29 2.49 2.29
C MET A 76 -2.04 3.30 1.90
N ASP A 77 -0.95 3.14 2.64
CA ASP A 77 0.30 3.83 2.33
C ASP A 77 0.84 3.36 0.98
N PHE A 78 0.78 2.06 0.71
CA PHE A 78 1.18 1.49 -0.56
C PHE A 78 0.37 2.11 -1.71
N HIS A 79 -0.95 2.19 -1.53
CA HIS A 79 -1.84 2.80 -2.51
C HIS A 79 -1.47 4.26 -2.79
N HIS A 80 -1.24 5.05 -1.74
CA HIS A 80 -0.91 6.46 -1.92
C HIS A 80 0.42 6.64 -2.64
N GLN A 81 1.40 5.80 -2.34
CA GLN A 81 2.71 5.91 -2.99
C GLN A 81 2.64 5.53 -4.46
N LEU A 82 1.82 4.56 -4.81
CA LEU A 82 1.65 4.18 -6.21
C LEU A 82 0.82 5.21 -6.96
N LYS A 83 -0.17 5.80 -6.31
CA LYS A 83 -1.09 6.72 -6.97
C LYS A 83 -0.36 7.92 -7.57
N GLY A 84 0.63 8.46 -6.86
CA GLY A 84 1.38 9.60 -7.38
C GLY A 84 2.02 9.31 -8.73
N ALA A 85 2.70 8.16 -8.83
CA ALA A 85 3.34 7.78 -10.08
C ALA A 85 2.33 7.47 -11.17
N ILE A 86 1.22 6.84 -10.80
CA ILE A 86 0.19 6.47 -11.77
C ILE A 86 -0.48 7.71 -12.34
N LEU A 87 -0.76 8.72 -11.50
CA LEU A 87 -1.36 9.95 -11.99
C LEU A 87 -0.42 10.70 -12.92
N ASP A 88 0.88 10.66 -12.66
CA ASP A 88 1.85 11.24 -13.57
C ASP A 88 1.85 10.49 -14.91
N ALA A 89 1.69 9.17 -14.88
CA ALA A 89 1.59 8.39 -16.11
C ALA A 89 0.34 8.76 -16.91
N VAL A 90 -0.76 9.04 -16.22
CA VAL A 90 -1.98 9.51 -16.90
C VAL A 90 -1.71 10.86 -17.55
N ASP A 91 -1.06 11.78 -16.84
CA ASP A 91 -0.74 13.10 -17.37
C ASP A 91 0.20 13.04 -18.58
N GLU A 92 1.10 12.05 -18.59
CA GLU A 92 2.04 11.87 -19.70
C GLU A 92 1.42 11.11 -20.89
N GLY A 93 0.17 10.70 -20.76
CA GLY A 93 -0.48 9.97 -21.84
C GLY A 93 -0.16 8.50 -21.92
N LEU A 94 0.53 7.96 -20.91
CA LEU A 94 0.87 6.54 -20.89
C LEU A 94 -0.31 5.66 -20.49
N ILE A 95 -1.24 6.24 -19.73
CA ILE A 95 -2.46 5.58 -19.28
C ILE A 95 -3.62 6.50 -19.63
N GLU A 96 -4.66 5.97 -20.26
CA GLU A 96 -5.79 6.79 -20.68
C GLU A 96 -6.65 7.31 -19.54
N ARG A 97 -6.90 6.45 -18.56
CA ARG A 97 -7.75 6.81 -17.43
C ARG A 97 -7.10 6.38 -16.14
N ASP A 98 -7.38 7.14 -15.08
CA ASP A 98 -6.83 6.86 -13.76
C ASP A 98 -7.33 5.51 -13.23
N PRO A 99 -6.49 4.48 -13.14
CA PRO A 99 -6.90 3.18 -12.65
C PRO A 99 -7.06 3.14 -11.13
N THR A 100 -6.61 4.19 -10.43
CA THR A 100 -6.71 4.23 -8.97
C THR A 100 -8.03 4.81 -8.49
N ARG A 101 -8.86 5.34 -9.42
CA ARG A 101 -10.15 5.91 -9.04
C ARG A 101 -11.02 4.87 -8.37
N LYS A 102 -11.58 5.25 -7.23
CA LYS A 102 -12.49 4.38 -6.46
C LYS A 102 -11.89 3.06 -6.04
N ALA A 103 -10.56 3.02 -5.91
CA ALA A 103 -9.90 1.83 -5.41
C ALA A 103 -10.34 1.59 -3.97
N ILE A 104 -10.49 0.32 -3.60
CA ILE A 104 -10.87 -0.08 -2.25
C ILE A 104 -9.66 -0.65 -1.57
N VAL A 105 -9.31 -0.07 -0.43
CA VAL A 105 -8.14 -0.50 0.34
C VAL A 105 -8.58 -1.50 1.39
N LYS A 106 -8.01 -2.69 1.31
CA LYS A 106 -8.27 -3.78 2.26
C LYS A 106 -7.01 -4.05 3.05
N GLY A 107 -7.03 -5.05 3.88
CA GLY A 107 -5.85 -5.42 4.66
C GLY A 107 -6.25 -6.24 5.86
N LYS A 108 -5.22 -6.80 6.51
CA LYS A 108 -5.44 -7.59 7.71
C LYS A 108 -5.78 -6.70 8.88
N GLU A 109 -6.46 -7.27 9.85
CA GLU A 109 -6.78 -6.54 11.06
C GLU A 109 -5.50 -6.30 11.87
N PRO A 110 -5.36 -5.16 12.52
CA PRO A 110 -4.21 -4.91 13.36
C PRO A 110 -4.16 -5.91 14.50
N ARG A 111 -2.98 -6.44 14.76
CA ARG A 111 -2.84 -7.45 15.80
C ARG A 111 -2.89 -6.90 17.19
N GLU A 112 -2.55 -5.65 17.33
CA GLU A 112 -2.49 -5.04 18.60
C GLU A 112 -3.76 -4.79 19.28
N LYS A 113 -4.80 -4.84 18.61
CA LYS A 113 -6.06 -4.50 19.15
C LYS A 113 -6.50 -5.30 20.29
N LYS A 114 -5.86 -6.21 20.51
CA LYS A 114 -6.22 -6.94 21.59
C LYS A 114 -5.95 -6.34 22.80
N THR A 115 -5.64 -5.87 23.16
CA THR A 115 -5.39 -5.44 24.31
C THR A 115 -5.84 -4.62 25.01
N LYS A 116 -5.60 -4.54 25.05
CA LYS A 116 -5.96 -3.82 25.59
C LYS A 116 -6.72 -3.56 26.05
N TYR A 117 -6.86 -3.95 26.02
CA TYR A 117 -7.72 -3.67 26.30
C TYR A 117 -8.24 -3.88 26.58
N LEU A 118 -8.40 -4.16 26.91
CA LEU A 118 -9.22 -4.35 27.14
C LEU A 118 -9.54 -4.06 27.49
N ASN A 119 -9.94 -4.13 27.65
CA ASN A 119 -10.60 -3.86 27.96
C ASN A 119 -10.99 -3.72 28.60
N GLN A 120 -11.38 -3.79 29.13
CA GLN A 120 -11.99 -3.69 29.59
C GLN A 120 -12.47 -4.15 29.59
N PHE A 121 -12.57 -4.69 29.76
CA PHE A 121 -13.23 -5.07 29.60
C PHE A 121 -12.75 -5.63 29.57
N GLU A 122 -12.59 -5.70 29.75
CA GLU A 122 -12.45 -6.20 29.48
C GLU A 122 -11.91 -6.33 29.95
N LEU A 123 -11.98 -6.27 30.55
CA LEU A 123 -11.84 -6.21 30.77
C LEU A 123 -12.06 -6.26 31.61
N HIS A 124 -12.50 -6.51 32.22
CA HIS A 124 -13.10 -6.45 32.57
C HIS A 124 -13.18 -7.11 32.44
N LYS A 125 -13.37 -7.54 32.51
CA LYS A 125 -13.75 -8.13 32.13
C LYS A 125 -12.96 -8.60 32.07
N LEU A 126 -12.73 -8.32 32.60
CA LEU A 126 -12.34 -8.55 32.16
C LEU A 126 -11.74 -8.65 32.81
N LEU A 127 -12.04 -8.57 33.54
CA LEU A 127 -11.99 -8.30 33.84
C LEU A 127 -11.99 -8.62 34.42
N SER A 128 -12.28 -9.11 34.80
CA SER A 128 -12.89 -9.21 35.00
C SER A 128 -12.47 -9.83 34.86
N ASN A 129 -12.48 -9.98 35.35
CA ASN A 129 -12.49 -10.37 34.86
C ASN A 129 -11.49 -10.52 34.74
N LEU A 130 -11.71 -10.59 35.26
CA LEU A 130 -11.27 -10.35 34.81
C LEU A 130 -10.54 -10.28 35.18
N ASP A 131 -10.89 -10.77 35.87
CA ASP A 131 -10.85 -10.28 35.83
C ASP A 131 -10.04 -10.16 35.77
N LEU A 132 -10.23 -10.68 36.51
CA LEU A 132 -10.18 -10.40 36.16
C LEU A 132 -9.40 -10.24 35.65
N GLY A 133 -9.45 -10.70 36.80
CA GLY A 133 -9.68 -10.55 36.06
C GLY A 133 -8.82 -10.12 35.36
N GLN A 134 -9.41 -10.03 35.24
CA GLN A 134 -9.45 -9.53 34.56
C GLN A 134 -8.71 -9.04 33.79
N GLU A 135 -8.98 -9.62 34.37
CA GLU A 135 -9.13 -9.03 33.62
C GLU A 135 -8.40 -8.56 32.77
N ILE A 136 -8.35 -9.24 33.66
CA ILE A 136 -8.46 -8.77 32.68
C ILE A 136 -7.70 -8.26 31.73
N ASN A 137 -8.19 -8.56 31.88
CA ASN A 137 -8.25 -7.98 30.70
C ASN A 137 -7.53 -7.38 29.88
N TRP A 138 -7.57 -7.71 30.10
CA TRP A 138 -7.76 -7.10 29.04
C TRP A 138 -6.99 -6.71 28.49
N ASP A 139 -7.38 -7.09 28.66
CA ASP A 139 -7.64 -6.56 27.78
C ASP A 139 -7.15 -6.35 27.28
#